data_72bbde03c47318bb059e5def16594023
#
_entry.id   72bbde03c47318bb059e5def16594023
#
_cell.length_a   1.000
_cell.length_b   1.000
_cell.length_c   1.000
_cell.angle_alpha   90.00
_cell.angle_beta   90.00
_cell.angle_gamma   90.00
#
_symmetry.space_group_name_H-M   'P 1'
#
loop_
_entity.id
_entity.type
_entity.pdbx_description
1 polymer ?
#
loop_
_entity_poly.entity_id
_entity_poly.type
_entity_poly.pdbx_seq_one_letter_code
_entity_poly.pdbx_strand_id
1 'polypeptide(L)'
;HPSETLNREWQVTGSVLEGKQPQAQHGSSGEGTTLSNHLDVIPADRTWRASPLPKPAVDGPQSAIVTGPAGEEIFCDEHGRVRVRFHWDRYCPGNEDSSCWVRVSQAWAGAGFGNLAIPRVGQEV
;
A
#
# COMPACT_ATOMS: atom_id res chain seq x y z
N HIS A 1 7.83 6.14 41.64
CA HIS A 1 6.49 5.59 41.85
C HIS A 1 6.52 4.68 43.08
N PRO A 2 5.47 4.61 43.92
CA PRO A 2 5.42 3.73 45.09
C PRO A 2 5.58 2.24 44.75
N SER A 3 5.18 1.82 43.54
CA SER A 3 5.42 0.47 43.06
C SER A 3 6.78 0.35 42.38
N GLU A 4 7.65 -0.50 42.90
CA GLU A 4 8.99 -0.74 42.34
C GLU A 4 8.94 -1.26 40.90
N THR A 5 7.89 -2.00 40.53
CA THR A 5 7.71 -2.54 39.18
C THR A 5 7.55 -1.47 38.12
N LEU A 6 7.13 -0.26 38.52
CA LEU A 6 6.96 0.89 37.59
C LEU A 6 8.19 1.80 37.54
N ASN A 7 9.17 1.60 38.43
CA ASN A 7 10.43 2.37 38.48
C ASN A 7 11.47 1.76 37.53
N ARG A 8 11.19 1.88 36.20
CA ARG A 8 12.05 1.39 35.14
C ARG A 8 11.98 2.31 33.95
N GLU A 9 12.86 2.10 32.98
CA GLU A 9 12.78 2.77 31.70
C GLU A 9 11.66 2.19 30.85
N TRP A 10 10.94 3.08 30.17
CA TRP A 10 9.80 2.76 29.32
C TRP A 10 10.01 3.30 27.92
N GLN A 11 9.66 2.51 26.92
CA GLN A 11 9.55 2.95 25.54
C GLN A 11 8.09 3.30 25.24
N VAL A 12 7.84 4.52 24.76
CA VAL A 12 6.51 4.93 24.31
C VAL A 12 6.23 4.31 22.95
N THR A 13 5.12 3.61 22.83
CA THR A 13 4.67 2.95 21.59
C THR A 13 3.47 3.62 20.97
N GLY A 14 2.70 4.37 21.76
CA GLY A 14 1.57 5.16 21.31
C GLY A 14 1.34 6.36 22.21
N SER A 15 0.75 7.41 21.66
CA SER A 15 0.37 8.61 22.39
C SER A 15 -0.92 9.19 21.80
N VAL A 16 -1.89 9.42 22.66
CA VAL A 16 -3.14 10.14 22.31
C VAL A 16 -3.20 11.41 23.13
N LEU A 17 -3.10 12.54 22.44
CA LEU A 17 -3.14 13.87 23.04
C LEU A 17 -4.52 14.48 22.82
N GLU A 18 -5.23 14.80 23.88
CA GLU A 18 -6.51 15.46 23.83
C GLU A 18 -6.43 16.84 24.47
N GLY A 19 -6.84 17.86 23.72
CA GLY A 19 -6.87 19.24 24.18
C GLY A 19 -8.28 19.83 24.07
N LYS A 20 -8.72 20.56 25.10
CA LYS A 20 -9.96 21.34 25.08
C LYS A 20 -9.62 22.78 25.43
N GLN A 21 -10.07 23.70 24.58
CA GLN A 21 -9.93 25.15 24.79
C GLN A 21 -11.30 25.81 24.66
N PRO A 22 -12.13 25.74 25.71
CA PRO A 22 -13.51 26.27 25.66
C PRO A 22 -13.57 27.79 25.39
N GLN A 23 -12.55 28.54 25.83
CA GLN A 23 -12.51 30.01 25.66
C GLN A 23 -12.37 30.46 24.20
N ALA A 24 -12.04 29.54 23.27
CA ALA A 24 -11.97 29.84 21.83
C ALA A 24 -13.37 30.00 21.19
N GLN A 25 -14.45 29.61 21.89
CA GLN A 25 -15.82 29.75 21.41
C GLN A 25 -16.56 30.89 22.11
N HIS A 26 -17.28 31.71 21.33
CA HIS A 26 -18.15 32.77 21.87
C HIS A 26 -19.25 32.16 22.75
N GLY A 27 -19.37 32.63 24.00
CA GLY A 27 -20.40 32.18 24.96
C GLY A 27 -20.02 30.94 25.76
N SER A 28 -18.78 30.51 25.75
CA SER A 28 -18.32 29.40 26.56
C SER A 28 -18.25 29.76 28.05
N SER A 29 -18.61 28.82 28.93
CA SER A 29 -18.40 28.87 30.38
C SER A 29 -16.91 29.06 30.68
N GLY A 30 -16.60 29.75 31.79
CA GLY A 30 -15.21 30.06 32.20
C GLY A 30 -14.34 28.86 32.57
N GLU A 31 -14.51 27.73 31.93
CA GLU A 31 -13.63 26.56 32.06
C GLU A 31 -12.27 26.83 31.40
N GLY A 32 -11.19 26.49 32.10
CA GLY A 32 -9.83 26.64 31.62
C GLY A 32 -9.48 25.67 30.50
N THR A 33 -8.38 25.92 29.81
CA THR A 33 -7.76 24.99 28.83
C THR A 33 -7.33 23.75 29.58
N THR A 34 -7.72 22.58 29.07
CA THR A 34 -7.29 21.28 29.56
C THR A 34 -6.51 20.52 28.50
N LEU A 35 -5.48 19.82 28.94
CA LEU A 35 -4.68 18.94 28.09
C LEU A 35 -4.51 17.60 28.80
N SER A 36 -4.85 16.52 28.13
CA SER A 36 -4.59 15.16 28.62
C SER A 36 -3.76 14.40 27.60
N ASN A 37 -2.87 13.54 28.10
CA ASN A 37 -2.08 12.67 27.23
C ASN A 37 -2.18 11.24 27.76
N HIS A 38 -2.63 10.33 26.91
CA HIS A 38 -2.66 8.91 27.17
C HIS A 38 -1.49 8.25 26.44
N LEU A 39 -0.65 7.55 27.19
CA LEU A 39 0.56 6.90 26.65
C LEU A 39 0.44 5.39 26.76
N ASP A 40 0.66 4.72 25.64
CA ASP A 40 0.93 3.29 25.63
C ASP A 40 2.44 3.07 25.72
N VAL A 41 2.86 2.26 26.67
CA VAL A 41 4.28 2.04 26.93
C VAL A 41 4.61 0.57 27.09
N ILE A 42 5.81 0.20 26.71
CA ILE A 42 6.40 -1.12 27.01
C ILE A 42 7.72 -0.93 27.78
N PRO A 43 8.17 -1.92 28.54
CA PRO A 43 9.52 -1.86 29.14
C PRO A 43 10.59 -1.64 28.08
N ALA A 44 11.55 -0.75 28.32
CA ALA A 44 12.59 -0.39 27.35
C ALA A 44 13.54 -1.55 27.00
N ASP A 45 13.59 -2.60 27.84
CA ASP A 45 14.33 -3.84 27.61
C ASP A 45 13.67 -4.79 26.60
N ARG A 46 12.46 -4.47 26.12
CA ARG A 46 11.72 -5.27 25.15
C ARG A 46 11.73 -4.61 23.78
N THR A 47 11.95 -5.42 22.74
CA THR A 47 11.82 -4.96 21.36
C THR A 47 10.36 -4.80 21.01
N TRP A 48 9.94 -3.58 20.69
CA TRP A 48 8.61 -3.31 20.14
C TRP A 48 8.60 -3.51 18.63
N ARG A 49 7.51 -4.10 18.15
CA ARG A 49 7.20 -4.20 16.71
C ARG A 49 5.75 -3.85 16.50
N ALA A 50 5.51 -2.93 15.60
CA ALA A 50 4.15 -2.60 15.19
C ALA A 50 3.45 -3.83 14.61
N SER A 51 2.15 -3.97 14.85
CA SER A 51 1.35 -4.98 14.16
C SER A 51 1.42 -4.76 12.65
N PRO A 52 1.69 -5.79 11.84
CA PRO A 52 1.73 -5.65 10.39
C PRO A 52 0.36 -5.21 9.87
N LEU A 53 0.34 -4.21 9.02
CA LEU A 53 -0.87 -3.85 8.30
C LEU A 53 -1.16 -4.93 7.25
N PRO A 54 -2.43 -5.31 7.06
CA PRO A 54 -2.81 -6.20 5.97
C PRO A 54 -2.44 -5.55 4.63
N LYS A 55 -1.83 -6.33 3.75
CA LYS A 55 -1.57 -5.86 2.38
C LYS A 55 -2.90 -5.62 1.68
N PRO A 56 -3.05 -4.51 0.94
CA PRO A 56 -4.21 -4.35 0.08
C PRO A 56 -4.28 -5.54 -0.88
N ALA A 57 -5.45 -6.17 -0.95
CA ALA A 57 -5.74 -7.25 -1.88
C ALA A 57 -6.72 -6.74 -2.93
N VAL A 58 -6.48 -7.15 -4.17
CA VAL A 58 -7.39 -6.91 -5.27
C VAL A 58 -7.86 -8.28 -5.74
N ASP A 59 -9.08 -8.63 -5.37
CA ASP A 59 -9.64 -9.95 -5.62
C ASP A 59 -10.38 -9.98 -6.97
N GLY A 60 -10.33 -11.15 -7.61
CA GLY A 60 -11.02 -11.43 -8.87
C GLY A 60 -10.27 -11.00 -10.13
N PRO A 61 -10.76 -11.43 -11.30
CA PRO A 61 -10.21 -11.03 -12.58
C PRO A 61 -10.49 -9.55 -12.86
N GLN A 62 -9.55 -8.90 -13.52
CA GLN A 62 -9.69 -7.51 -13.95
C GLN A 62 -9.21 -7.38 -15.37
N SER A 63 -9.91 -6.59 -16.18
CA SER A 63 -9.48 -6.29 -17.52
C SER A 63 -8.48 -5.13 -17.54
N ALA A 64 -7.59 -5.16 -18.52
CA ALA A 64 -6.57 -4.15 -18.74
C ALA A 64 -6.23 -4.03 -20.22
N ILE A 65 -5.62 -2.91 -20.61
CA ILE A 65 -5.11 -2.70 -21.96
C ILE A 65 -3.61 -2.96 -21.98
N VAL A 66 -3.15 -3.77 -22.93
CA VAL A 66 -1.70 -4.00 -23.13
C VAL A 66 -1.05 -2.72 -23.64
N THR A 67 0.08 -2.36 -23.05
CA THR A 67 0.81 -1.11 -23.34
C THR A 67 2.24 -1.38 -23.79
N GLY A 68 2.83 -0.41 -24.47
CA GLY A 68 4.21 -0.45 -24.95
C GLY A 68 4.64 0.89 -25.53
N PRO A 69 5.86 0.95 -26.09
CA PRO A 69 6.35 2.13 -26.79
C PRO A 69 5.48 2.50 -27.99
N ALA A 70 5.46 3.78 -28.33
CA ALA A 70 4.71 4.27 -29.49
C ALA A 70 5.22 3.64 -30.79
N GLY A 71 4.31 3.04 -31.57
CA GLY A 71 4.62 2.41 -32.85
C GLY A 71 4.99 0.93 -32.78
N GLU A 72 5.12 0.36 -31.60
CA GLU A 72 5.34 -1.07 -31.40
C GLU A 72 4.00 -1.84 -31.41
N GLU A 73 3.96 -2.94 -32.16
CA GLU A 73 2.78 -3.82 -32.17
C GLU A 73 2.83 -4.84 -31.03
N ILE A 74 4.03 -5.32 -30.70
CA ILE A 74 4.27 -6.31 -29.65
C ILE A 74 5.38 -5.79 -28.77
N PHE A 75 5.09 -5.68 -27.48
CA PHE A 75 6.08 -5.28 -26.48
C PHE A 75 6.09 -6.30 -25.34
N CYS A 76 7.12 -7.12 -25.30
CA CYS A 76 7.34 -8.12 -24.26
C CYS A 76 8.82 -8.23 -23.90
N ASP A 77 9.10 -8.81 -22.75
CA ASP A 77 10.45 -9.12 -22.33
C ASP A 77 10.90 -10.53 -22.79
N GLU A 78 12.11 -10.92 -22.40
CA GLU A 78 12.71 -12.23 -22.69
C GLU A 78 11.90 -13.44 -22.16
N HIS A 79 10.96 -13.19 -21.23
CA HIS A 79 10.08 -14.19 -20.65
C HIS A 79 8.67 -14.16 -21.24
N GLY A 80 8.42 -13.36 -22.26
CA GLY A 80 7.09 -13.20 -22.86
C GLY A 80 6.07 -12.51 -21.93
N ARG A 81 6.55 -11.70 -20.98
CA ARG A 81 5.69 -10.88 -20.10
C ARG A 81 5.37 -9.58 -20.81
N VAL A 82 4.20 -9.04 -20.52
CA VAL A 82 3.69 -7.77 -21.08
C VAL A 82 3.48 -6.74 -20.00
N ARG A 83 3.33 -5.49 -20.41
CA ARG A 83 2.90 -4.41 -19.53
C ARG A 83 1.49 -4.00 -19.87
N VAL A 84 0.72 -3.61 -18.86
CA VAL A 84 -0.70 -3.32 -18.98
C VAL A 84 -1.06 -2.05 -18.25
N ARG A 85 -2.16 -1.42 -18.70
CA ARG A 85 -2.81 -0.34 -17.99
C ARG A 85 -4.19 -0.81 -17.53
N PHE A 86 -4.43 -0.77 -16.22
CA PHE A 86 -5.74 -1.06 -15.66
C PHE A 86 -6.68 0.13 -15.82
N HIS A 87 -7.96 -0.14 -16.03
CA HIS A 87 -8.96 0.92 -16.22
C HIS A 87 -9.12 1.85 -15.02
N TRP A 88 -8.85 1.37 -13.82
CA TRP A 88 -8.91 2.16 -12.59
C TRP A 88 -7.64 2.99 -12.33
N ASP A 89 -6.55 2.74 -13.03
CA ASP A 89 -5.29 3.45 -12.81
C ASP A 89 -5.31 4.82 -13.50
N ARG A 90 -5.54 5.86 -12.70
CA ARG A 90 -5.63 7.24 -13.17
C ARG A 90 -4.27 7.87 -13.47
N TYR A 91 -3.22 7.33 -12.87
CA TYR A 91 -1.88 7.91 -12.96
C TYR A 91 -0.99 7.20 -13.97
N CYS A 92 -1.47 6.11 -14.53
CA CYS A 92 -0.73 5.33 -15.51
C CYS A 92 -0.51 6.12 -16.80
N PRO A 93 0.73 6.26 -17.29
CA PRO A 93 1.04 7.02 -18.49
C PRO A 93 0.53 6.37 -19.79
N GLY A 94 0.22 5.07 -19.77
CA GLY A 94 -0.29 4.34 -20.95
C GLY A 94 0.79 3.98 -21.98
N ASN A 95 2.04 3.92 -21.55
CA ASN A 95 3.21 3.59 -22.37
C ASN A 95 3.95 2.36 -21.81
N GLU A 96 5.22 2.19 -22.17
CA GLU A 96 6.10 1.12 -21.71
C GLU A 96 6.32 1.07 -20.19
N ASP A 97 6.00 2.13 -19.46
CA ASP A 97 6.18 2.23 -18.01
C ASP A 97 4.87 2.07 -17.21
N SER A 98 3.82 1.55 -17.86
CA SER A 98 2.47 1.49 -17.30
C SER A 98 2.30 0.56 -16.11
N SER A 99 3.03 -0.55 -16.06
CA SER A 99 2.97 -1.52 -14.95
C SER A 99 4.30 -2.22 -14.73
N CYS A 100 4.36 -3.09 -13.73
CA CYS A 100 5.37 -4.15 -13.72
C CYS A 100 5.12 -5.14 -14.86
N TRP A 101 6.10 -5.99 -15.14
CA TRP A 101 5.95 -7.07 -16.10
C TRP A 101 4.96 -8.12 -15.62
N VAL A 102 3.88 -8.33 -16.38
CA VAL A 102 2.79 -9.26 -16.09
C VAL A 102 2.93 -10.49 -16.98
N ARG A 103 2.86 -11.68 -16.38
CA ARG A 103 2.94 -12.93 -17.14
C ARG A 103 1.70 -13.17 -17.97
N VAL A 104 1.91 -13.65 -19.19
CA VAL A 104 0.82 -14.08 -20.07
C VAL A 104 0.56 -15.57 -19.84
N SER A 105 -0.68 -15.93 -19.58
CA SER A 105 -1.11 -17.33 -19.48
C SER A 105 -1.08 -17.98 -20.86
N GLN A 106 -0.50 -19.16 -20.95
CA GLN A 106 -0.44 -19.94 -22.18
C GLN A 106 -1.31 -21.20 -22.04
N ALA A 107 -1.96 -21.61 -23.12
CA ALA A 107 -2.82 -22.77 -23.11
C ALA A 107 -2.06 -24.08 -22.82
N TRP A 108 -0.79 -24.15 -23.24
CA TRP A 108 0.08 -25.29 -23.02
C TRP A 108 1.53 -24.84 -23.05
N ALA A 109 2.29 -25.18 -22.00
CA ALA A 109 3.69 -24.79 -21.88
C ALA A 109 4.51 -25.87 -21.19
N GLY A 110 5.73 -26.12 -21.69
CA GLY A 110 6.71 -27.05 -21.11
C GLY A 110 8.11 -26.78 -21.61
N ALA A 111 9.06 -27.59 -21.16
CA ALA A 111 10.45 -27.47 -21.56
C ALA A 111 10.64 -27.87 -23.03
N GLY A 112 10.84 -26.90 -23.90
CA GLY A 112 11.06 -27.10 -25.33
C GLY A 112 9.83 -27.38 -26.18
N PHE A 113 8.61 -27.25 -25.60
CA PHE A 113 7.37 -27.41 -26.33
C PHE A 113 6.24 -26.52 -25.75
N GLY A 114 5.21 -26.28 -26.53
CA GLY A 114 4.04 -25.53 -26.08
C GLY A 114 3.48 -24.59 -27.14
N ASN A 115 2.56 -23.75 -26.69
CA ASN A 115 1.98 -22.68 -27.49
C ASN A 115 2.38 -21.35 -26.87
N LEU A 116 2.79 -20.39 -27.71
CA LEU A 116 3.13 -19.04 -27.27
C LEU A 116 2.23 -18.05 -28.03
N ALA A 117 1.38 -17.35 -27.29
CA ALA A 117 0.56 -16.28 -27.80
C ALA A 117 0.77 -15.02 -26.95
N ILE A 118 1.38 -14.00 -27.54
CA ILE A 118 1.61 -12.71 -26.87
C ILE A 118 0.55 -11.73 -27.35
N PRO A 119 -0.21 -11.09 -26.42
CA PRO A 119 -1.18 -10.07 -26.80
C PRO A 119 -0.46 -8.83 -27.33
N ARG A 120 -1.08 -8.16 -28.30
CA ARG A 120 -0.54 -6.95 -28.92
C ARG A 120 -0.84 -5.70 -28.10
N VAL A 121 -0.01 -4.69 -28.27
CA VAL A 121 -0.24 -3.35 -27.72
C VAL A 121 -1.61 -2.84 -28.19
N GLY A 122 -2.38 -2.32 -27.24
CA GLY A 122 -3.75 -1.84 -27.47
C GLY A 122 -4.84 -2.90 -27.33
N GLN A 123 -4.51 -4.18 -27.21
CA GLN A 123 -5.51 -5.21 -26.93
C GLN A 123 -5.97 -5.20 -25.47
N GLU A 124 -7.24 -5.44 -25.27
CA GLU A 124 -7.81 -5.70 -23.95
C GLU A 124 -7.59 -7.18 -23.56
N VAL A 125 -7.17 -7.40 -22.33
CA VAL A 125 -6.86 -8.72 -21.75
C VAL A 125 -7.52 -8.87 -20.41
#